data_992b298b4bdd128b384636152f22aa20
#
_entry.id   992b298b4bdd128b384636152f22aa20
#
_cell.length_a   1.000
_cell.length_b   1.000
_cell.length_c   1.000
_cell.angle_alpha   90.00
_cell.angle_beta   90.00
_cell.angle_gamma   90.00
#
_symmetry.space_group_name_H-M   'P 1'
#
loop_
_entity.id
_entity.type
_entity.pdbx_description
1 polymer ?
#
loop_
_entity_poly.entity_id
_entity_poly.type
_entity_poly.pdbx_seq_one_letter_code
_entity_poly.pdbx_strand_id
1 'polypeptide(L)'
;MDHQGRILKALEGKITGFYLAGGTALARYYFRHRESDDLDFFTQEFNPLEIFELIKEIEAFPAYTVEPVKEIEGKAVFYMVRSKGRDVQEIDFVRDFLRLKSKPNMINGIPVLSLEDIYIRKIYAAAGAIEMIGLNKKKRIEKTGRQEAKDFCDLYFLSHTSEPLSAFAAANCNQVVKEGLVRWFRACDKKATEKGLLELKMKKRVDAASMEKHFKQEIDKLIKKETSFI
;
A
#
# COMPACT_ATOMS: atom_id res chain seq x y z
N MET A 1 11.90 21.41 2.29
CA MET A 1 11.71 20.00 1.86
C MET A 1 11.66 19.17 3.14
N ASP A 2 10.65 18.31 3.29
CA ASP A 2 10.50 17.39 4.41
C ASP A 2 11.56 16.27 4.37
N HIS A 3 11.70 15.47 5.41
CA HIS A 3 12.66 14.36 5.46
C HIS A 3 12.42 13.36 4.34
N GLN A 4 11.16 12.97 4.11
CA GLN A 4 10.76 12.06 3.04
C GLN A 4 11.19 12.58 1.66
N GLY A 5 10.98 13.87 1.39
CA GLY A 5 11.39 14.48 0.13
C GLY A 5 12.91 14.53 -0.08
N ARG A 6 13.70 14.69 1.00
CA ARG A 6 15.17 14.64 0.92
C ARG A 6 15.65 13.22 0.64
N ILE A 7 15.07 12.22 1.27
CA ILE A 7 15.38 10.80 1.04
C ILE A 7 15.07 10.42 -0.40
N LEU A 8 13.87 10.75 -0.90
CA LEU A 8 13.51 10.49 -2.29
C LEU A 8 14.45 11.20 -3.27
N LYS A 9 14.90 12.43 -2.95
CA LYS A 9 15.89 13.14 -3.76
C LYS A 9 17.26 12.47 -3.77
N ALA A 10 17.68 11.87 -2.64
CA ALA A 10 18.93 11.09 -2.57
C ALA A 10 18.87 9.84 -3.46
N LEU A 11 17.69 9.23 -3.56
CA LEU A 11 17.44 8.01 -4.32
C LEU A 11 17.08 8.24 -5.79
N GLU A 12 16.90 9.49 -6.22
CA GLU A 12 16.52 9.85 -7.59
C GLU A 12 17.51 9.31 -8.62
N GLY A 13 17.01 8.51 -9.57
CA GLY A 13 17.81 7.88 -10.62
C GLY A 13 18.71 6.72 -10.18
N LYS A 14 18.65 6.32 -8.90
CA LYS A 14 19.52 5.26 -8.34
C LYS A 14 18.77 3.96 -8.08
N ILE A 15 17.46 4.01 -8.01
CA ILE A 15 16.60 2.81 -7.79
C ILE A 15 16.45 2.07 -9.11
N THR A 16 16.86 0.81 -9.16
CA THR A 16 16.80 -0.03 -10.36
C THR A 16 15.83 -1.20 -10.24
N GLY A 17 15.85 -1.93 -9.13
CA GLY A 17 15.04 -3.13 -8.91
C GLY A 17 13.83 -2.92 -8.01
N PHE A 18 13.73 -1.76 -7.34
CA PHE A 18 12.63 -1.43 -6.46
C PHE A 18 11.72 -0.37 -7.08
N TYR A 19 10.51 -0.27 -6.58
CA TYR A 19 9.53 0.76 -6.93
C TYR A 19 8.75 1.21 -5.71
N LEU A 20 8.51 2.52 -5.62
CA LEU A 20 7.71 3.11 -4.55
C LEU A 20 6.24 2.70 -4.72
N ALA A 21 5.65 2.20 -3.65
CA ALA A 21 4.29 1.67 -3.61
C ALA A 21 3.48 2.30 -2.46
N GLY A 22 2.41 1.64 -2.07
CA GLY A 22 1.68 1.93 -0.86
C GLY A 22 0.99 3.29 -0.80
N GLY A 23 0.77 3.74 0.44
CA GLY A 23 0.09 5.00 0.72
C GLY A 23 0.85 6.22 0.23
N THR A 24 2.18 6.19 0.31
CA THR A 24 3.03 7.31 -0.10
C THR A 24 3.03 7.50 -1.61
N ALA A 25 3.03 6.43 -2.40
CA ALA A 25 2.87 6.53 -3.85
C ALA A 25 1.54 7.23 -4.21
N LEU A 26 0.42 6.81 -3.60
CA LEU A 26 -0.89 7.45 -3.81
C LEU A 26 -0.90 8.91 -3.35
N ALA A 27 -0.42 9.17 -2.15
CA ALA A 27 -0.49 10.48 -1.53
C ALA A 27 0.41 11.52 -2.23
N ARG A 28 1.61 11.12 -2.67
CA ARG A 28 2.60 12.06 -3.21
C ARG A 28 2.51 12.23 -4.72
N TYR A 29 2.25 11.16 -5.45
CA TYR A 29 2.36 11.14 -6.91
C TYR A 29 1.02 11.12 -7.64
N TYR A 30 -0.04 10.61 -7.00
CA TYR A 30 -1.33 10.47 -7.69
C TYR A 30 -2.42 11.40 -7.17
N PHE A 31 -2.80 11.30 -5.90
CA PHE A 31 -4.04 11.93 -5.43
C PHE A 31 -3.85 13.16 -4.57
N ARG A 32 -2.76 13.26 -3.83
CA ARG A 32 -2.52 14.32 -2.82
C ARG A 32 -3.68 14.45 -1.83
N HIS A 33 -4.28 13.34 -1.45
CA HIS A 33 -5.50 13.29 -0.65
C HIS A 33 -5.24 13.33 0.86
N ARG A 34 -4.10 12.80 1.32
CA ARG A 34 -3.65 12.78 2.71
C ARG A 34 -2.12 12.86 2.79
N GLU A 35 -1.59 12.98 3.99
CA GLU A 35 -0.17 12.70 4.23
C GLU A 35 0.05 11.19 4.41
N SER A 36 1.25 10.74 4.13
CA SER A 36 1.69 9.37 4.36
C SER A 36 3.12 9.43 4.86
N ASP A 37 3.37 8.76 5.98
CA ASP A 37 4.63 8.90 6.70
C ASP A 37 5.67 7.85 6.26
N ASP A 38 5.25 6.66 5.80
CA ASP A 38 6.13 5.55 5.46
C ASP A 38 6.63 5.62 4.01
N LEU A 39 7.82 5.10 3.73
CA LEU A 39 8.34 4.89 2.38
C LEU A 39 8.39 3.39 2.09
N ASP A 40 7.39 2.89 1.35
CA ASP A 40 7.27 1.49 0.98
C ASP A 40 7.90 1.24 -0.40
N PHE A 41 9.07 0.61 -0.47
CA PHE A 41 9.71 0.16 -1.70
C PHE A 41 9.48 -1.33 -1.92
N PHE A 42 8.85 -1.69 -3.02
CA PHE A 42 8.55 -3.07 -3.36
C PHE A 42 9.43 -3.55 -4.51
N THR A 43 9.65 -4.86 -4.61
CA THR A 43 10.42 -5.49 -5.68
C THR A 43 9.90 -6.89 -6.01
N GLN A 44 10.00 -7.31 -7.26
CA GLN A 44 9.75 -8.71 -7.65
C GLN A 44 10.92 -9.64 -7.27
N GLU A 45 12.14 -9.09 -7.28
CA GLU A 45 13.37 -9.82 -6.98
C GLU A 45 14.11 -9.14 -5.82
N PHE A 46 14.06 -9.78 -4.64
CA PHE A 46 14.62 -9.19 -3.43
C PHE A 46 16.17 -9.29 -3.45
N ASN A 47 16.84 -8.15 -3.61
CA ASN A 47 18.29 -8.04 -3.67
C ASN A 47 18.83 -7.23 -2.49
N PRO A 48 19.43 -7.87 -1.47
CA PRO A 48 20.00 -7.16 -0.32
C PRO A 48 21.17 -6.21 -0.67
N LEU A 49 21.92 -6.51 -1.73
CA LEU A 49 23.03 -5.64 -2.15
C LEU A 49 22.54 -4.31 -2.69
N GLU A 50 21.45 -4.32 -3.46
CA GLU A 50 20.82 -3.09 -3.93
C GLU A 50 20.30 -2.25 -2.76
N ILE A 51 19.65 -2.89 -1.78
CA ILE A 51 19.19 -2.20 -0.57
C ILE A 51 20.36 -1.53 0.14
N PHE A 52 21.47 -2.22 0.31
CA PHE A 52 22.66 -1.68 0.95
C PHE A 52 23.21 -0.43 0.21
N GLU A 53 23.26 -0.45 -1.12
CA GLU A 53 23.68 0.71 -1.90
C GLU A 53 22.69 1.88 -1.77
N LEU A 54 21.39 1.63 -1.78
CA LEU A 54 20.37 2.67 -1.56
C LEU A 54 20.47 3.29 -0.16
N ILE A 55 20.77 2.49 0.87
CA ILE A 55 21.00 3.00 2.23
C ILE A 55 22.22 3.93 2.28
N LYS A 56 23.34 3.56 1.64
CA LYS A 56 24.52 4.44 1.54
C LYS A 56 24.20 5.79 0.90
N GLU A 57 23.34 5.80 -0.12
CA GLU A 57 22.93 7.04 -0.77
C GLU A 57 22.13 7.96 0.18
N ILE A 58 21.34 7.39 1.08
CA ILE A 58 20.63 8.15 2.10
C ILE A 58 21.61 8.67 3.15
N GLU A 59 22.57 7.86 3.59
CA GLU A 59 23.58 8.20 4.59
C GLU A 59 24.65 9.17 4.04
N ALA A 60 24.76 9.32 2.72
CA ALA A 60 25.60 10.36 2.11
C ALA A 60 25.16 11.80 2.51
N PHE A 61 23.91 11.96 3.01
CA PHE A 61 23.50 13.17 3.70
C PHE A 61 24.00 13.15 5.15
N PRO A 62 24.94 14.03 5.57
CA PRO A 62 25.58 13.97 6.89
C PRO A 62 24.64 14.07 8.09
N ALA A 63 23.37 14.44 7.83
CA ALA A 63 22.35 14.58 8.87
C ALA A 63 21.61 13.25 9.16
N TYR A 64 21.84 12.19 8.38
CA TYR A 64 21.11 10.94 8.49
C TYR A 64 21.99 9.77 8.91
N THR A 65 21.45 8.95 9.80
CA THR A 65 21.89 7.59 10.07
C THR A 65 20.73 6.64 9.79
N VAL A 66 21.01 5.47 9.25
CA VAL A 66 19.96 4.51 8.88
C VAL A 66 20.23 3.19 9.61
N GLU A 67 19.28 2.77 10.44
CA GLU A 67 19.42 1.58 11.25
C GLU A 67 18.36 0.53 10.86
N PRO A 68 18.77 -0.75 10.69
CA PRO A 68 17.80 -1.82 10.50
C PRO A 68 17.00 -2.04 11.79
N VAL A 69 15.67 -2.09 11.67
CA VAL A 69 14.75 -2.33 12.80
C VAL A 69 14.31 -3.79 12.83
N LYS A 70 14.04 -4.35 11.64
CA LYS A 70 13.54 -5.72 11.50
C LYS A 70 13.91 -6.25 10.12
N GLU A 71 14.20 -7.54 10.08
CA GLU A 71 14.40 -8.28 8.83
C GLU A 71 13.55 -9.54 8.81
N ILE A 72 13.01 -9.85 7.64
CA ILE A 72 12.36 -11.12 7.33
C ILE A 72 13.09 -11.69 6.12
N GLU A 73 13.92 -12.72 6.35
CA GLU A 73 14.84 -13.27 5.36
C GLU A 73 14.21 -13.47 3.98
N GLY A 74 14.84 -12.89 2.96
CA GLY A 74 14.40 -12.96 1.56
C GLY A 74 13.04 -12.34 1.25
N LYS A 75 12.42 -11.62 2.20
CA LYS A 75 11.06 -11.08 2.06
C LYS A 75 10.95 -9.59 2.34
N ALA A 76 11.55 -9.11 3.41
CA ALA A 76 11.46 -7.71 3.79
C ALA A 76 12.59 -7.29 4.73
N VAL A 77 12.96 -6.02 4.66
CA VAL A 77 13.78 -5.35 5.67
C VAL A 77 13.22 -3.96 5.92
N PHE A 78 13.18 -3.58 7.20
CA PHE A 78 12.60 -2.35 7.71
C PHE A 78 13.71 -1.51 8.31
N TYR A 79 13.80 -0.27 7.91
CA TYR A 79 14.81 0.67 8.40
C TYR A 79 14.19 1.89 9.04
N MET A 80 14.86 2.42 10.05
CA MET A 80 14.57 3.72 10.63
C MET A 80 15.68 4.70 10.26
N VAL A 81 15.32 5.79 9.62
CA VAL A 81 16.21 6.93 9.37
C VAL A 81 16.13 7.85 10.56
N ARG A 82 17.29 8.21 11.11
CA ARG A 82 17.42 9.17 12.20
C ARG A 82 18.11 10.44 11.77
N SER A 83 17.69 11.54 12.35
CA SER A 83 18.36 12.83 12.20
C SER A 83 18.51 13.48 13.57
N LYS A 84 19.75 13.83 13.95
CA LYS A 84 20.09 14.41 15.27
C LYS A 84 19.53 13.57 16.43
N GLY A 85 19.65 12.23 16.31
CA GLY A 85 19.20 11.26 17.33
C GLY A 85 17.68 11.08 17.44
N ARG A 86 16.88 11.62 16.50
CA ARG A 86 15.43 11.44 16.45
C ARG A 86 15.03 10.60 15.25
N ASP A 87 14.06 9.71 15.43
CA ASP A 87 13.43 8.97 14.34
C ASP A 87 12.66 9.96 13.47
N VAL A 88 12.93 9.94 12.15
CA VAL A 88 12.35 10.91 11.22
C VAL A 88 11.66 10.27 10.03
N GLN A 89 12.01 9.03 9.66
CA GLN A 89 11.40 8.33 8.53
C GLN A 89 11.59 6.81 8.65
N GLU A 90 10.52 6.07 8.44
CA GLU A 90 10.53 4.62 8.24
C GLU A 90 10.63 4.30 6.75
N ILE A 91 11.49 3.34 6.39
CA ILE A 91 11.67 2.86 5.02
C ILE A 91 11.58 1.34 5.01
N ASP A 92 10.67 0.84 4.19
CA ASP A 92 10.40 -0.58 4.04
C ASP A 92 10.83 -1.05 2.65
N PHE A 93 11.69 -2.07 2.59
CA PHE A 93 11.98 -2.80 1.37
C PHE A 93 11.31 -4.16 1.44
N VAL A 94 10.37 -4.42 0.54
CA VAL A 94 9.49 -5.59 0.63
C VAL A 94 9.46 -6.34 -0.70
N ARG A 95 9.58 -7.67 -0.63
CA ARG A 95 9.34 -8.53 -1.79
C ARG A 95 7.86 -8.54 -2.12
N ASP A 96 7.55 -8.18 -3.34
CA ASP A 96 6.20 -8.16 -3.87
C ASP A 96 5.83 -9.53 -4.44
N PHE A 97 4.83 -10.18 -3.86
CA PHE A 97 4.35 -11.49 -4.32
C PHE A 97 3.29 -11.41 -5.42
N LEU A 98 2.77 -10.22 -5.67
CA LEU A 98 1.82 -9.99 -6.75
C LEU A 98 2.57 -9.59 -8.02
N ARG A 99 2.26 -10.24 -9.12
CA ARG A 99 2.84 -9.86 -10.42
C ARG A 99 2.43 -8.44 -10.79
N LEU A 100 3.34 -7.73 -11.43
CA LEU A 100 3.06 -6.42 -12.00
C LEU A 100 2.18 -6.59 -13.25
N LYS A 101 1.16 -5.76 -13.38
CA LYS A 101 0.37 -5.62 -14.61
C LYS A 101 1.06 -4.73 -15.63
N SER A 102 1.76 -3.71 -15.14
CA SER A 102 2.51 -2.78 -15.96
C SER A 102 3.86 -2.43 -15.33
N LYS A 103 4.78 -1.92 -16.14
CA LYS A 103 6.04 -1.38 -15.62
C LYS A 103 5.77 -0.19 -14.71
N PRO A 104 6.53 -0.03 -13.61
CA PRO A 104 6.46 1.17 -12.79
C PRO A 104 6.69 2.44 -13.62
N ASN A 105 5.96 3.49 -13.28
CA ASN A 105 6.11 4.79 -13.91
C ASN A 105 7.33 5.51 -13.37
N MET A 106 8.22 6.00 -14.23
CA MET A 106 9.32 6.83 -13.79
C MET A 106 8.82 8.27 -13.57
N ILE A 107 8.72 8.69 -12.30
CA ILE A 107 8.24 10.03 -11.94
C ILE A 107 9.34 10.74 -11.13
N ASN A 108 9.88 11.82 -11.67
CA ASN A 108 10.99 12.58 -11.05
C ASN A 108 12.16 11.65 -10.64
N GLY A 109 12.56 10.74 -11.52
CA GLY A 109 13.65 9.80 -11.28
C GLY A 109 13.38 8.71 -10.24
N ILE A 110 12.14 8.59 -9.74
CA ILE A 110 11.69 7.52 -8.85
C ILE A 110 10.77 6.57 -9.61
N PRO A 111 11.06 5.25 -9.63
CA PRO A 111 10.10 4.26 -10.12
C PRO A 111 8.90 4.20 -9.16
N VAL A 112 7.72 4.54 -9.63
CA VAL A 112 6.47 4.55 -8.86
C VAL A 112 5.53 3.51 -9.43
N LEU A 113 5.00 2.65 -8.57
CA LEU A 113 4.06 1.60 -8.97
C LEU A 113 2.84 2.20 -9.67
N SER A 114 2.33 1.54 -10.72
CA SER A 114 1.15 2.00 -11.44
C SER A 114 -0.07 2.10 -10.53
N LEU A 115 -1.00 2.99 -10.86
CA LEU A 115 -2.22 3.17 -10.07
C LEU A 115 -3.04 1.89 -9.98
N GLU A 116 -3.12 1.13 -11.08
CA GLU A 116 -3.79 -0.16 -11.16
C GLU A 116 -3.13 -1.20 -10.24
N ASP A 117 -1.82 -1.28 -10.25
CA ASP A 117 -1.06 -2.19 -9.41
C ASP A 117 -1.15 -1.84 -7.91
N ILE A 118 -1.18 -0.54 -7.56
CA ILE A 118 -1.44 -0.09 -6.19
C ILE A 118 -2.86 -0.48 -5.77
N TYR A 119 -3.84 -0.31 -6.65
CA TYR A 119 -5.23 -0.64 -6.35
C TYR A 119 -5.39 -2.13 -5.99
N ILE A 120 -4.81 -3.01 -6.78
CA ILE A 120 -4.81 -4.46 -6.50
C ILE A 120 -4.23 -4.74 -5.12
N ARG A 121 -3.06 -4.17 -4.79
CA ARG A 121 -2.38 -4.40 -3.51
C ARG A 121 -3.17 -3.87 -2.32
N LYS A 122 -3.84 -2.73 -2.47
CA LYS A 122 -4.77 -2.20 -1.47
C LYS A 122 -5.98 -3.11 -1.26
N ILE A 123 -6.54 -3.66 -2.33
CA ILE A 123 -7.63 -4.64 -2.25
C ILE A 123 -7.16 -5.91 -1.53
N TYR A 124 -6.00 -6.46 -1.88
CA TYR A 124 -5.46 -7.65 -1.23
C TYR A 124 -5.16 -7.42 0.26
N ALA A 125 -4.61 -6.26 0.62
CA ALA A 125 -4.38 -5.89 2.01
C ALA A 125 -5.68 -5.79 2.82
N ALA A 126 -6.73 -5.19 2.25
CA ALA A 126 -8.04 -5.08 2.87
C ALA A 126 -8.75 -6.45 2.94
N ALA A 127 -8.72 -7.24 1.88
CA ALA A 127 -9.37 -8.54 1.82
C ALA A 127 -8.73 -9.59 2.74
N GLY A 128 -7.43 -9.47 3.06
CA GLY A 128 -6.70 -10.44 3.86
C GLY A 128 -6.57 -11.82 3.21
N ALA A 129 -6.78 -11.88 1.91
CA ALA A 129 -6.79 -13.13 1.16
C ALA A 129 -5.40 -13.39 0.54
N ILE A 130 -4.43 -13.74 1.36
CA ILE A 130 -3.15 -14.27 0.90
C ILE A 130 -3.27 -15.81 0.90
N GLU A 131 -3.25 -16.43 -0.29
CA GLU A 131 -3.04 -17.86 -0.39
C GLU A 131 -1.62 -18.20 0.06
N MET A 132 -1.44 -18.58 1.31
CA MET A 132 -0.20 -19.15 1.79
C MET A 132 -0.18 -20.63 1.42
N ILE A 133 0.69 -21.00 0.49
CA ILE A 133 1.02 -22.42 0.23
C ILE A 133 1.95 -22.84 1.38
N GLY A 134 1.37 -23.46 2.42
CA GLY A 134 2.17 -24.07 3.50
C GLY A 134 2.99 -25.25 2.96
N LEU A 135 4.09 -25.61 3.63
CA LEU A 135 4.97 -26.74 3.34
C LEU A 135 4.23 -28.08 3.12
N ASN A 136 2.99 -28.21 3.60
CA ASN A 136 2.14 -29.39 3.48
C ASN A 136 1.05 -29.31 2.40
N LYS A 137 1.20 -28.43 1.39
CA LYS A 137 0.22 -28.22 0.31
C LYS A 137 -1.22 -27.88 0.76
N LYS A 138 -1.45 -27.61 2.05
CA LYS A 138 -2.74 -27.13 2.54
C LYS A 138 -2.79 -25.60 2.38
N LYS A 139 -3.68 -25.12 1.53
CA LYS A 139 -3.97 -23.68 1.39
C LYS A 139 -4.49 -23.15 2.74
N ARG A 140 -3.71 -22.28 3.39
CA ARG A 140 -4.19 -21.50 4.54
C ARG A 140 -4.61 -20.13 4.01
N ILE A 141 -5.88 -19.80 4.21
CA ILE A 141 -6.42 -18.47 3.96
C ILE A 141 -6.33 -17.72 5.28
N GLU A 142 -5.51 -16.68 5.35
CA GLU A 142 -5.59 -15.75 6.47
C GLU A 142 -6.89 -14.92 6.33
N LYS A 143 -7.78 -15.09 7.32
CA LYS A 143 -9.14 -14.52 7.27
C LYS A 143 -9.22 -13.05 7.71
N THR A 144 -8.11 -12.45 8.11
CA THR A 144 -8.10 -11.10 8.70
C THR A 144 -7.39 -10.12 7.80
N GLY A 145 -8.17 -9.37 7.03
CA GLY A 145 -7.67 -8.21 6.29
C GLY A 145 -7.40 -7.01 7.21
N ARG A 146 -6.59 -6.09 6.73
CA ARG A 146 -6.20 -4.89 7.47
C ARG A 146 -7.37 -3.91 7.57
N GLN A 147 -7.73 -3.50 8.80
CA GLN A 147 -8.86 -2.62 9.12
C GLN A 147 -8.39 -1.21 9.50
N GLU A 148 -7.44 -0.64 8.75
CA GLU A 148 -6.89 0.66 9.05
C GLU A 148 -7.63 1.78 8.32
N ALA A 149 -7.86 2.91 8.97
CA ALA A 149 -8.53 4.07 8.38
C ALA A 149 -7.86 4.58 7.11
N LYS A 150 -6.50 4.47 7.03
CA LYS A 150 -5.75 4.81 5.81
C LYS A 150 -6.13 3.94 4.62
N ASP A 151 -6.51 2.67 4.81
CA ASP A 151 -6.91 1.80 3.71
C ASP A 151 -8.33 2.14 3.22
N PHE A 152 -9.25 2.49 4.12
CA PHE A 152 -10.56 3.04 3.71
C PHE A 152 -10.39 4.32 2.89
N CYS A 153 -9.55 5.23 3.36
CA CYS A 153 -9.25 6.47 2.65
C CYS A 153 -8.68 6.21 1.26
N ASP A 154 -7.62 5.41 1.17
CA ASP A 154 -6.93 5.12 -0.09
C ASP A 154 -7.85 4.40 -1.09
N LEU A 155 -8.60 3.37 -0.65
CA LEU A 155 -9.54 2.64 -1.50
C LEU A 155 -10.71 3.53 -1.96
N TYR A 156 -11.19 4.45 -1.11
CA TYR A 156 -12.21 5.41 -1.50
C TYR A 156 -11.74 6.29 -2.66
N PHE A 157 -10.54 6.88 -2.55
CA PHE A 157 -9.99 7.72 -3.61
C PHE A 157 -9.69 6.92 -4.88
N LEU A 158 -9.18 5.71 -4.78
CA LEU A 158 -8.96 4.81 -5.92
C LEU A 158 -10.28 4.52 -6.64
N SER A 159 -11.33 4.17 -5.87
CA SER A 159 -12.64 3.83 -6.41
C SER A 159 -13.37 5.01 -7.08
N HIS A 160 -13.12 6.25 -6.61
CA HIS A 160 -13.74 7.45 -7.17
C HIS A 160 -12.97 8.05 -8.34
N THR A 161 -11.65 7.90 -8.35
CA THR A 161 -10.80 8.64 -9.28
C THR A 161 -10.32 7.78 -10.45
N SER A 162 -10.23 6.46 -10.24
CA SER A 162 -9.77 5.51 -11.25
C SER A 162 -10.95 4.69 -11.80
N GLU A 163 -11.32 3.63 -11.11
CA GLU A 163 -12.40 2.73 -11.50
C GLU A 163 -13.21 2.32 -10.26
N PRO A 164 -14.56 2.21 -10.34
CA PRO A 164 -15.37 1.75 -9.23
C PRO A 164 -14.90 0.42 -8.65
N LEU A 165 -14.81 0.31 -7.31
CA LEU A 165 -14.28 -0.84 -6.61
C LEU A 165 -14.92 -2.16 -7.07
N SER A 166 -16.24 -2.16 -7.27
CA SER A 166 -16.98 -3.34 -7.71
C SER A 166 -16.60 -3.80 -9.12
N ALA A 167 -16.34 -2.86 -10.03
CA ALA A 167 -15.95 -3.17 -11.39
C ALA A 167 -14.50 -3.66 -11.40
N PHE A 168 -13.61 -2.92 -10.75
CA PHE A 168 -12.19 -3.26 -10.66
C PHE A 168 -11.97 -4.63 -10.00
N ALA A 169 -12.63 -4.91 -8.86
CA ALA A 169 -12.51 -6.18 -8.17
C ALA A 169 -13.07 -7.34 -8.99
N ALA A 170 -14.20 -7.15 -9.69
CA ALA A 170 -14.75 -8.17 -10.57
C ALA A 170 -13.82 -8.56 -11.72
N ALA A 171 -13.11 -7.59 -12.30
CA ALA A 171 -12.20 -7.80 -13.42
C ALA A 171 -10.82 -8.35 -12.99
N ASN A 172 -10.35 -8.01 -11.79
CA ASN A 172 -8.94 -8.16 -11.41
C ASN A 172 -8.70 -9.10 -10.23
N CYS A 173 -9.74 -9.52 -9.51
CA CYS A 173 -9.60 -10.30 -8.30
C CYS A 173 -10.24 -11.68 -8.43
N ASN A 174 -9.61 -12.68 -7.82
CA ASN A 174 -10.22 -14.01 -7.71
C ASN A 174 -11.36 -14.02 -6.66
N GLN A 175 -12.09 -15.12 -6.62
CA GLN A 175 -13.27 -15.27 -5.74
C GLN A 175 -12.92 -15.08 -4.26
N VAL A 176 -11.77 -15.60 -3.81
CA VAL A 176 -11.33 -15.51 -2.41
C VAL A 176 -11.14 -14.05 -1.99
N VAL A 177 -10.53 -13.24 -2.85
CA VAL A 177 -10.30 -11.80 -2.62
C VAL A 177 -11.62 -11.03 -2.61
N LYS A 178 -12.54 -11.33 -3.55
CA LYS A 178 -13.87 -10.69 -3.60
C LYS A 178 -14.67 -10.97 -2.33
N GLU A 179 -14.69 -12.22 -1.87
CA GLU A 179 -15.30 -12.59 -0.59
C GLU A 179 -14.61 -11.91 0.60
N GLY A 180 -13.27 -11.80 0.55
CA GLY A 180 -12.46 -11.06 1.53
C GLY A 180 -12.88 -9.61 1.64
N LEU A 181 -13.09 -8.90 0.52
CA LEU A 181 -13.59 -7.53 0.49
C LEU A 181 -14.97 -7.39 1.14
N VAL A 182 -15.87 -8.32 0.84
CA VAL A 182 -17.21 -8.33 1.47
C VAL A 182 -17.09 -8.49 2.98
N ARG A 183 -16.25 -9.42 3.45
CA ARG A 183 -16.00 -9.61 4.89
C ARG A 183 -15.35 -8.38 5.52
N TRP A 184 -14.35 -7.80 4.87
CA TRP A 184 -13.66 -6.59 5.31
C TRP A 184 -14.63 -5.46 5.60
N PHE A 185 -15.52 -5.15 4.66
CA PHE A 185 -16.49 -4.09 4.82
C PHE A 185 -17.55 -4.41 5.91
N ARG A 186 -18.05 -5.66 5.95
CA ARG A 186 -19.05 -6.08 6.94
C ARG A 186 -18.52 -6.15 8.37
N ALA A 187 -17.25 -6.47 8.53
CA ALA A 187 -16.58 -6.56 9.84
C ALA A 187 -15.99 -5.21 10.30
N CYS A 188 -16.14 -4.14 9.50
CA CYS A 188 -15.58 -2.83 9.81
C CYS A 188 -16.18 -2.26 11.11
N ASP A 189 -15.32 -1.93 12.05
CA ASP A 189 -15.67 -1.09 13.19
C ASP A 189 -15.78 0.37 12.74
N LYS A 190 -17.02 0.81 12.51
CA LYS A 190 -17.32 2.15 12.02
C LYS A 190 -16.77 3.25 12.93
N LYS A 191 -16.88 3.08 14.26
CA LYS A 191 -16.41 4.07 15.25
C LYS A 191 -14.88 4.16 15.24
N ALA A 192 -14.21 3.01 15.21
CA ALA A 192 -12.76 2.98 15.12
C ALA A 192 -12.26 3.58 13.80
N THR A 193 -12.93 3.28 12.68
CA THR A 193 -12.62 3.85 11.37
C THR A 193 -12.84 5.37 11.36
N GLU A 194 -13.96 5.86 11.86
CA GLU A 194 -14.25 7.30 11.95
C GLU A 194 -13.19 8.02 12.80
N LYS A 195 -12.87 7.48 13.98
CA LYS A 195 -11.80 8.01 14.82
C LYS A 195 -10.47 8.04 14.07
N GLY A 196 -10.08 6.94 13.43
CA GLY A 196 -8.85 6.86 12.66
C GLY A 196 -8.81 7.85 11.48
N LEU A 197 -9.94 8.09 10.80
CA LEU A 197 -10.03 9.10 9.74
C LEU A 197 -9.82 10.53 10.27
N LEU A 198 -10.26 10.84 11.49
CA LEU A 198 -9.98 12.14 12.13
C LEU A 198 -8.50 12.32 12.48
N GLU A 199 -7.80 11.23 12.76
CA GLU A 199 -6.35 11.24 13.07
C GLU A 199 -5.49 11.36 11.79
N LEU A 200 -6.04 11.01 10.62
CA LEU A 200 -5.34 11.18 9.35
C LEU A 200 -5.22 12.66 8.96
N LYS A 201 -4.02 13.06 8.56
CA LYS A 201 -3.76 14.40 8.02
C LYS A 201 -4.31 14.52 6.60
N MET A 202 -5.63 14.65 6.50
CA MET A 202 -6.34 14.73 5.22
C MET A 202 -6.10 16.08 4.53
N LYS A 203 -5.72 16.05 3.26
CA LYS A 203 -5.63 17.22 2.37
C LYS A 203 -6.89 17.45 1.54
N LYS A 204 -7.63 16.37 1.28
CA LYS A 204 -8.97 16.41 0.67
C LYS A 204 -9.97 15.84 1.67
N ARG A 205 -10.84 16.68 2.19
CA ARG A 205 -11.83 16.26 3.18
C ARG A 205 -12.91 15.38 2.55
N VAL A 206 -13.13 14.24 3.14
CA VAL A 206 -14.27 13.36 2.90
C VAL A 206 -14.76 12.90 4.25
N ASP A 207 -16.06 12.96 4.48
CA ASP A 207 -16.64 12.49 5.74
C ASP A 207 -16.80 10.96 5.74
N ALA A 208 -16.77 10.37 6.93
CA ALA A 208 -16.86 8.92 7.12
C ALA A 208 -18.18 8.34 6.60
N ALA A 209 -19.29 9.07 6.72
CA ALA A 209 -20.60 8.62 6.25
C ALA A 209 -20.65 8.52 4.73
N SER A 210 -20.04 9.46 4.02
CA SER A 210 -19.91 9.41 2.54
C SER A 210 -19.05 8.22 2.10
N MET A 211 -17.94 7.94 2.80
CA MET A 211 -17.11 6.76 2.52
C MET A 211 -17.88 5.46 2.77
N GLU A 212 -18.58 5.35 3.89
CA GLU A 212 -19.39 4.18 4.23
C GLU A 212 -20.48 3.94 3.18
N LYS A 213 -21.23 4.99 2.83
CA LYS A 213 -22.28 4.91 1.81
C LYS A 213 -21.73 4.43 0.47
N HIS A 214 -20.57 4.96 0.07
CA HIS A 214 -19.90 4.55 -1.16
C HIS A 214 -19.52 3.06 -1.12
N PHE A 215 -18.81 2.61 -0.08
CA PHE A 215 -18.42 1.20 0.02
C PHE A 215 -19.60 0.27 0.11
N LYS A 216 -20.68 0.64 0.81
CA LYS A 216 -21.91 -0.13 0.83
C LYS A 216 -22.45 -0.35 -0.59
N GLN A 217 -22.52 0.71 -1.39
CA GLN A 217 -22.98 0.62 -2.77
C GLN A 217 -22.09 -0.26 -3.64
N GLU A 218 -20.78 -0.10 -3.51
CA GLU A 218 -19.82 -0.88 -4.29
C GLU A 218 -19.81 -2.36 -3.90
N ILE A 219 -19.91 -2.69 -2.61
CA ILE A 219 -20.03 -4.08 -2.14
C ILE A 219 -21.34 -4.71 -2.57
N ASP A 220 -22.47 -3.99 -2.49
CA ASP A 220 -23.76 -4.48 -2.95
C ASP A 220 -23.76 -4.77 -4.47
N LYS A 221 -23.10 -3.91 -5.28
CA LYS A 221 -22.90 -4.15 -6.72
C LYS A 221 -22.01 -5.37 -6.98
N LEU A 222 -20.93 -5.55 -6.22
CA LEU A 222 -20.04 -6.70 -6.34
C LEU A 222 -20.80 -8.00 -6.07
N ILE A 223 -21.57 -8.05 -4.98
CA ILE A 223 -22.39 -9.22 -4.63
C ILE A 223 -23.39 -9.54 -5.74
N LYS A 224 -24.11 -8.52 -6.26
CA LYS A 224 -25.07 -8.72 -7.35
C LYS A 224 -24.44 -9.30 -8.61
N LYS A 225 -23.25 -8.81 -8.99
CA LYS A 225 -22.51 -9.34 -10.15
C LYS A 225 -22.17 -10.81 -9.97
N GLU A 226 -21.70 -11.21 -8.79
CA GLU A 226 -21.30 -12.60 -8.52
C GLU A 226 -22.51 -13.55 -8.46
N THR A 227 -23.67 -13.08 -7.97
CA THR A 227 -24.90 -13.90 -7.89
C THR A 227 -25.67 -13.99 -9.20
N SER A 228 -25.41 -13.12 -10.18
CA SER A 228 -26.06 -13.18 -11.51
C SER A 228 -25.41 -14.18 -12.47
N PHE A 229 -24.34 -14.86 -12.07
CA PHE A 229 -23.68 -15.93 -12.84
C PHE A 229 -24.02 -17.35 -12.35
N ILE A 230 -24.94 -17.46 -11.37
CA ILE A 230 -25.51 -18.71 -10.87
C ILE A 230 -26.92 -18.88 -11.42
#